data_a96f6cd3632e9381375cde29b9b3eff2
#
_entry.id   a96f6cd3632e9381375cde29b9b3eff2
#
_cell.length_a   1.000
_cell.length_b   1.000
_cell.length_c   1.000
_cell.angle_alpha   90.00
_cell.angle_beta   90.00
_cell.angle_gamma   90.00
#
_symmetry.space_group_name_H-M   'P 1'
#
loop_
_entity.id
_entity.type
_entity.pdbx_description
1 polymer ?
#
loop_
_entity_poly.entity_id
_entity_poly.type
_entity_poly.pdbx_seq_one_letter_code
_entity_poly.pdbx_strand_id
1 'polypeptide(L)'
;PAGVSVSDILFPLDAVKDFSHIILVEGLFDVLKLHELGYTNSLCIFGTQNFTPIKAKILDEYGCRKVTILMDGDNAGKQASQKIQKLLEQRNIETVTVTLPKDLDPGDFNEEAAEYFLGKLKENF
;
A
#
# COMPACT_ATOMS: atom_id res chain seq x y z
N PRO A 1 19.32 -8.51 9.34
CA PRO A 1 19.76 -9.27 10.49
C PRO A 1 18.92 -10.52 10.73
N ALA A 2 19.50 -11.46 11.43
CA ALA A 2 18.79 -12.67 11.78
C ALA A 2 17.54 -12.32 12.58
N GLY A 3 16.42 -12.97 12.26
CA GLY A 3 15.16 -12.73 12.96
C GLY A 3 14.24 -11.71 12.32
N VAL A 4 14.72 -10.97 11.31
CA VAL A 4 13.84 -10.06 10.57
C VAL A 4 13.17 -10.85 9.44
N SER A 5 11.86 -10.78 9.36
CA SER A 5 11.10 -11.44 8.29
C SER A 5 10.35 -10.40 7.45
N VAL A 6 9.94 -10.78 6.25
CA VAL A 6 9.16 -9.88 5.38
C VAL A 6 7.83 -9.48 6.00
N SER A 7 7.32 -10.26 6.95
CA SER A 7 6.09 -9.89 7.65
C SER A 7 6.25 -8.64 8.53
N ASP A 8 7.49 -8.26 8.83
CA ASP A 8 7.79 -7.10 9.66
C ASP A 8 8.31 -5.91 8.86
N ILE A 9 8.35 -6.01 7.53
CA ILE A 9 8.98 -5.00 6.67
C ILE A 9 7.95 -4.30 5.80
N LEU A 10 7.97 -2.97 5.83
CA LEU A 10 7.31 -2.10 4.86
C LEU A 10 8.41 -1.37 4.08
N PHE A 11 8.28 -1.30 2.77
CA PHE A 11 9.32 -0.72 1.92
C PHE A 11 8.69 0.26 0.91
N PRO A 12 9.25 1.41 0.67
CA PRO A 12 10.44 2.02 1.25
C PRO A 12 10.08 3.10 2.28
N LEU A 13 10.16 2.79 3.55
CA LEU A 13 9.82 3.74 4.63
C LEU A 13 10.60 5.05 4.51
N ASP A 14 11.90 4.95 4.21
CA ASP A 14 12.77 6.13 4.17
C ASP A 14 12.49 7.06 3.00
N ALA A 15 11.81 6.58 1.98
CA ALA A 15 11.48 7.39 0.80
C ALA A 15 10.16 8.13 0.94
N VAL A 16 9.37 7.82 1.95
CA VAL A 16 8.08 8.46 2.17
C VAL A 16 8.29 9.71 3.03
N LYS A 17 7.83 10.85 2.53
CA LYS A 17 7.98 12.12 3.24
C LYS A 17 6.75 12.48 4.04
N ASP A 18 5.57 12.07 3.59
CA ASP A 18 4.31 12.37 4.25
C ASP A 18 3.54 11.07 4.44
N PHE A 19 3.43 10.63 5.70
CA PHE A 19 2.75 9.40 6.06
C PHE A 19 1.25 9.57 6.29
N SER A 20 0.72 10.78 6.20
CA SER A 20 -0.70 11.01 6.53
C SER A 20 -1.64 10.17 5.65
N HIS A 21 -1.28 9.95 4.40
CA HIS A 21 -2.04 9.10 3.49
C HIS A 21 -1.09 8.19 2.73
N ILE A 22 -1.19 6.90 2.98
CA ILE A 22 -0.31 5.88 2.39
C ILE A 22 -1.08 5.04 1.38
N ILE A 23 -0.40 4.68 0.29
CA ILE A 23 -0.90 3.70 -0.68
C ILE A 23 -0.17 2.39 -0.41
N LEU A 24 -0.92 1.33 -0.09
CA LEU A 24 -0.34 0.00 0.12
C LEU A 24 -0.52 -0.85 -1.11
N VAL A 25 0.56 -1.46 -1.56
CA VAL A 25 0.57 -2.42 -2.66
C VAL A 25 1.22 -3.72 -2.22
N GLU A 26 1.05 -4.77 -3.01
CA GLU A 26 1.51 -6.09 -2.63
C GLU A 26 3.02 -6.27 -2.79
N GLY A 27 3.56 -5.91 -3.94
CA GLY A 27 4.89 -6.32 -4.34
C GLY A 27 5.86 -5.19 -4.64
N LEU A 28 7.13 -5.57 -4.73
CA LEU A 28 8.23 -4.65 -4.95
C LEU A 28 8.12 -3.90 -6.28
N PHE A 29 7.79 -4.61 -7.36
CA PHE A 29 7.68 -3.96 -8.67
C PHE A 29 6.53 -2.97 -8.72
N ASP A 30 5.45 -3.23 -7.98
CA ASP A 30 4.31 -2.32 -7.89
C ASP A 30 4.73 -1.00 -7.23
N VAL A 31 5.42 -1.08 -6.09
CA VAL A 31 5.82 0.12 -5.37
C VAL A 31 6.88 0.91 -6.14
N LEU A 32 7.80 0.22 -6.81
CA LEU A 32 8.81 0.89 -7.61
C LEU A 32 8.16 1.66 -8.76
N LYS A 33 7.16 1.07 -9.41
CA LYS A 33 6.44 1.75 -10.49
C LYS A 33 5.71 2.99 -9.96
N LEU A 34 5.04 2.88 -8.83
CA LEU A 34 4.33 4.02 -8.26
C LEU A 34 5.28 5.15 -7.89
N HIS A 35 6.43 4.86 -7.29
CA HIS A 35 7.43 5.89 -7.02
C HIS A 35 7.95 6.53 -8.29
N GLU A 36 8.19 5.74 -9.33
CA GLU A 36 8.59 6.25 -10.64
C GLU A 36 7.56 7.23 -11.20
N LEU A 37 6.28 6.95 -11.00
CA LEU A 37 5.19 7.80 -11.49
C LEU A 37 4.88 8.98 -10.56
N GLY A 38 5.60 9.13 -9.46
CA GLY A 38 5.45 10.27 -8.56
C GLY A 38 4.60 10.03 -7.33
N TYR A 39 4.12 8.80 -7.12
CA TYR A 39 3.34 8.44 -5.93
C TYR A 39 4.28 7.96 -4.84
N THR A 40 5.01 8.91 -4.24
CA THR A 40 6.08 8.62 -3.29
C THR A 40 5.58 8.25 -1.90
N ASN A 41 4.26 8.28 -1.69
CA ASN A 41 3.62 7.84 -0.46
C ASN A 41 3.17 6.38 -0.53
N SER A 42 3.77 5.58 -1.40
CA SER A 42 3.41 4.17 -1.54
C SER A 42 4.42 3.26 -0.84
N LEU A 43 3.89 2.19 -0.26
CA LEU A 43 4.66 1.16 0.44
C LEU A 43 4.18 -0.21 0.01
N CYS A 44 5.09 -1.19 -0.07
CA CYS A 44 4.70 -2.56 -0.36
C CYS A 44 4.81 -3.43 0.89
N ILE A 45 3.99 -4.48 0.92
CA ILE A 45 3.91 -5.41 2.04
C ILE A 45 4.61 -6.75 1.76
N PHE A 46 5.15 -6.93 0.55
CA PHE A 46 5.88 -8.14 0.13
C PHE A 46 5.01 -9.40 0.11
N GLY A 47 3.78 -9.27 -0.36
CA GLY A 47 2.87 -10.41 -0.55
C GLY A 47 1.60 -10.30 0.27
N THR A 48 0.53 -10.91 -0.23
CA THR A 48 -0.81 -10.79 0.37
C THR A 48 -0.90 -11.32 1.80
N GLN A 49 0.00 -12.24 2.19
CA GLN A 49 -0.01 -12.83 3.51
C GLN A 49 0.82 -12.04 4.53
N ASN A 50 1.45 -10.95 4.12
CA ASN A 50 2.48 -10.32 4.91
C ASN A 50 2.05 -9.00 5.58
N PHE A 51 0.78 -8.67 5.58
CA PHE A 51 0.34 -7.54 6.39
C PHE A 51 -0.06 -8.03 7.78
N THR A 52 0.65 -7.54 8.78
CA THR A 52 0.55 -8.02 10.17
C THR A 52 0.17 -6.87 11.09
N PRO A 53 -0.24 -7.16 12.34
CA PRO A 53 -0.47 -6.10 13.33
C PRO A 53 0.74 -5.21 13.56
N ILE A 54 1.97 -5.75 13.38
CA ILE A 54 3.19 -4.95 13.51
C ILE A 54 3.25 -3.87 12.45
N LYS A 55 2.90 -4.18 11.21
CA LYS A 55 2.89 -3.19 10.12
C LYS A 55 1.82 -2.11 10.35
N ALA A 56 0.65 -2.51 10.85
CA ALA A 56 -0.37 -1.54 11.20
C ALA A 56 0.11 -0.60 12.31
N LYS A 57 0.82 -1.14 13.30
CA LYS A 57 1.39 -0.34 14.37
C LYS A 57 2.44 0.65 13.85
N ILE A 58 3.30 0.19 12.93
CA ILE A 58 4.30 1.07 12.32
C ILE A 58 3.64 2.26 11.63
N LEU A 59 2.61 2.01 10.84
CA LEU A 59 1.90 3.10 10.15
C LEU A 59 1.27 4.06 11.14
N ASP A 60 0.65 3.55 12.20
CA ASP A 60 0.05 4.38 13.23
C ASP A 60 1.11 5.26 13.91
N GLU A 61 2.23 4.68 14.28
CA GLU A 61 3.32 5.41 14.94
C GLU A 61 3.93 6.49 14.04
N TYR A 62 3.91 6.27 12.73
CA TYR A 62 4.40 7.27 11.77
C TYR A 62 3.36 8.36 11.45
N GLY A 63 2.19 8.28 12.06
CA GLY A 63 1.15 9.30 11.89
C GLY A 63 0.19 9.08 10.75
N CYS A 64 0.17 7.88 10.18
CA CYS A 64 -0.75 7.58 9.09
C CYS A 64 -2.20 7.61 9.60
N ARG A 65 -3.09 8.26 8.85
CA ARG A 65 -4.51 8.35 9.20
C ARG A 65 -5.42 7.85 8.10
N LYS A 66 -4.89 7.64 6.91
CA LYS A 66 -5.65 7.09 5.79
C LYS A 66 -4.76 6.19 4.95
N VAL A 67 -5.29 5.06 4.52
CA VAL A 67 -4.59 4.11 3.65
C VAL A 67 -5.48 3.78 2.46
N THR A 68 -4.93 3.92 1.27
CA THR A 68 -5.52 3.39 0.05
C THR A 68 -4.91 2.02 -0.21
N ILE A 69 -5.76 0.99 -0.19
CA ILE A 69 -5.33 -0.39 -0.40
C ILE A 69 -5.49 -0.69 -1.88
N LEU A 70 -4.38 -0.96 -2.56
CA LEU A 70 -4.35 -1.19 -4.01
C LEU A 70 -3.76 -2.57 -4.26
N MET A 71 -4.62 -3.56 -4.32
CA MET A 71 -4.24 -4.97 -4.48
C MET A 71 -4.81 -5.51 -5.78
N ASP A 72 -4.25 -6.63 -6.23
CA ASP A 72 -4.72 -7.31 -7.43
C ASP A 72 -6.19 -7.70 -7.26
N GLY A 73 -6.91 -7.75 -8.38
CA GLY A 73 -8.33 -8.06 -8.39
C GLY A 73 -8.68 -9.54 -8.24
N ASP A 74 -7.71 -10.40 -7.88
CA ASP A 74 -7.96 -11.81 -7.66
C ASP A 74 -8.48 -12.07 -6.22
N ASN A 75 -8.82 -13.33 -5.94
CA ASN A 75 -9.36 -13.69 -4.62
C ASN A 75 -8.38 -13.45 -3.49
N ALA A 76 -7.09 -13.72 -3.72
CA ALA A 76 -6.06 -13.50 -2.72
C ALA A 76 -5.93 -12.01 -2.38
N GLY A 77 -5.97 -11.15 -3.41
CA GLY A 77 -5.92 -9.71 -3.22
C GLY A 77 -7.14 -9.18 -2.46
N LYS A 78 -8.32 -9.70 -2.76
CA LYS A 78 -9.55 -9.31 -2.07
C LYS A 78 -9.53 -9.70 -0.60
N GLN A 79 -9.07 -10.92 -0.29
CA GLN A 79 -8.96 -11.39 1.08
C GLN A 79 -7.93 -10.58 1.85
N ALA A 80 -6.80 -10.29 1.22
CA ALA A 80 -5.76 -9.47 1.83
C ALA A 80 -6.29 -8.08 2.16
N SER A 81 -7.03 -7.46 1.23
CA SER A 81 -7.61 -6.13 1.45
C SER A 81 -8.53 -6.11 2.67
N GLN A 82 -9.35 -7.13 2.84
CA GLN A 82 -10.26 -7.21 3.97
C GLN A 82 -9.50 -7.33 5.30
N LYS A 83 -8.46 -8.15 5.32
CA LYS A 83 -7.63 -8.32 6.51
C LYS A 83 -6.90 -7.04 6.87
N ILE A 84 -6.30 -6.38 5.88
CA ILE A 84 -5.60 -5.11 6.06
C ILE A 84 -6.56 -4.06 6.62
N GLN A 85 -7.74 -3.96 6.03
CA GLN A 85 -8.75 -3.01 6.47
C GLN A 85 -9.08 -3.19 7.96
N LYS A 86 -9.31 -4.42 8.39
CA LYS A 86 -9.62 -4.70 9.79
C LYS A 86 -8.50 -4.27 10.72
N LEU A 87 -7.26 -4.60 10.37
CA LEU A 87 -6.11 -4.26 11.21
C LEU A 87 -5.90 -2.76 11.33
N LEU A 88 -6.12 -2.03 10.24
CA LEU A 88 -5.96 -0.58 10.23
C LEU A 88 -7.11 0.12 10.95
N GLU A 89 -8.33 -0.36 10.78
CA GLU A 89 -9.49 0.23 11.45
C GLU A 89 -9.41 0.08 12.96
N GLN A 90 -8.79 -0.99 13.46
CA GLN A 90 -8.55 -1.16 14.88
C GLN A 90 -7.65 -0.07 15.46
N ARG A 91 -6.91 0.62 14.61
CA ARG A 91 -6.03 1.72 15.01
C ARG A 91 -6.56 3.09 14.60
N ASN A 92 -7.86 3.16 14.24
CA ASN A 92 -8.51 4.39 13.81
C ASN A 92 -7.88 4.99 12.55
N ILE A 93 -7.39 4.12 11.65
CA ILE A 93 -6.88 4.54 10.36
C ILE A 93 -7.97 4.25 9.33
N GLU A 94 -8.38 5.29 8.62
CA GLU A 94 -9.38 5.17 7.56
C GLU A 94 -8.81 4.38 6.39
N THR A 95 -9.61 3.53 5.76
CA THR A 95 -9.17 2.75 4.60
C THR A 95 -10.09 2.99 3.41
N VAL A 96 -9.47 2.99 2.23
CA VAL A 96 -10.18 2.99 0.95
C VAL A 96 -9.56 1.85 0.14
N THR A 97 -10.40 0.95 -0.37
CA THR A 97 -9.93 -0.14 -1.21
C THR A 97 -10.20 0.20 -2.67
N VAL A 98 -9.14 0.17 -3.48
CA VAL A 98 -9.26 0.32 -4.92
C VAL A 98 -9.13 -1.08 -5.52
N THR A 99 -10.19 -1.54 -6.20
CA THR A 99 -10.20 -2.85 -6.83
C THR A 99 -9.73 -2.69 -8.28
N LEU A 100 -8.62 -3.35 -8.60
CA LEU A 100 -8.10 -3.32 -9.96
C LEU A 100 -8.81 -4.37 -10.81
N PRO A 101 -8.93 -4.12 -12.13
CA PRO A 101 -9.40 -5.16 -13.05
C PRO A 101 -8.50 -6.37 -12.96
N LYS A 102 -9.09 -7.55 -13.24
CA LYS A 102 -8.31 -8.78 -13.34
C LYS A 102 -7.22 -8.58 -14.39
N ASP A 103 -6.05 -9.13 -14.13
CA ASP A 103 -4.88 -9.06 -15.02
C ASP A 103 -4.22 -7.69 -15.11
N LEU A 104 -4.62 -6.73 -14.27
CA LEU A 104 -3.92 -5.46 -14.15
C LEU A 104 -3.35 -5.32 -12.75
N ASP A 105 -2.04 -5.13 -12.62
CA ASP A 105 -1.44 -4.82 -11.33
C ASP A 105 -0.71 -3.47 -11.41
N PRO A 106 -0.37 -2.86 -10.26
CA PRO A 106 0.26 -1.53 -10.27
C PRO A 106 1.61 -1.50 -10.99
N GLY A 107 2.29 -2.64 -11.09
CA GLY A 107 3.55 -2.72 -11.82
C GLY A 107 3.39 -2.45 -13.32
N ASP A 108 2.17 -2.60 -13.84
CA ASP A 108 1.85 -2.35 -15.24
C ASP A 108 1.31 -0.95 -15.50
N PHE A 109 1.24 -0.10 -14.48
CA PHE A 109 0.67 1.24 -14.64
C PHE A 109 1.55 2.11 -15.52
N ASN A 110 0.88 2.88 -16.39
CA ASN A 110 1.47 4.07 -17.01
C ASN A 110 0.86 5.30 -16.31
N GLU A 111 1.25 6.50 -16.74
CA GLU A 111 0.73 7.72 -16.14
C GLU A 111 -0.79 7.80 -16.21
N GLU A 112 -1.37 7.38 -17.33
CA GLU A 112 -2.82 7.44 -17.54
C GLU A 112 -3.56 6.51 -16.58
N ALA A 113 -3.12 5.27 -16.44
CA ALA A 113 -3.74 4.31 -15.53
C ALA A 113 -3.60 4.76 -14.07
N ALA A 114 -2.42 5.25 -13.70
CA ALA A 114 -2.20 5.75 -12.35
C ALA A 114 -3.12 6.92 -12.04
N GLU A 115 -3.27 7.85 -12.97
CA GLU A 115 -4.16 8.98 -12.81
C GLU A 115 -5.60 8.53 -12.64
N TYR A 116 -6.02 7.54 -13.42
CA TYR A 116 -7.39 7.02 -13.34
C TYR A 116 -7.70 6.40 -11.97
N PHE A 117 -6.79 5.58 -11.45
CA PHE A 117 -7.05 4.85 -10.19
C PHE A 117 -6.66 5.64 -8.94
N LEU A 118 -5.64 6.47 -9.01
CA LEU A 118 -5.08 7.15 -7.85
C LEU A 118 -5.22 8.66 -7.91
N GLY A 119 -5.44 9.20 -9.10
CA GLY A 119 -5.82 10.58 -9.33
C GLY A 119 -5.11 11.61 -8.47
N LYS A 120 -5.84 12.12 -7.52
CA LYS A 120 -5.46 13.30 -6.76
C LYS A 120 -4.46 13.03 -5.64
N LEU A 121 -4.12 11.77 -5.38
CA LEU A 121 -3.23 11.44 -4.26
C LEU A 121 -1.82 11.98 -4.46
N LYS A 122 -1.42 12.13 -5.72
CA LYS A 122 -0.10 12.64 -6.09
C LYS A 122 0.09 14.13 -5.76
N GLU A 123 -0.99 14.88 -5.71
CA GLU A 123 -0.92 16.33 -5.56
C GLU A 123 -0.48 16.78 -4.18
N ASN A 124 -0.46 15.89 -3.22
CA ASN A 124 -0.11 16.21 -1.84
C ASN A 124 1.38 16.02 -1.54
N PHE A 125 2.18 15.77 -2.56
CA PHE A 125 3.61 15.44 -2.36
C PHE A 125 4.56 16.28 -3.18
#